data_34a4095fc48dab0469172bdeae4f3507
#
_entry.id   34a4095fc48dab0469172bdeae4f3507
#
_cell.length_a   1.000
_cell.length_b   1.000
_cell.length_c   1.000
_cell.angle_alpha   90.00
_cell.angle_beta   90.00
_cell.angle_gamma   90.00
#
_symmetry.space_group_name_H-M   'P 1'
#
loop_
_entity.id
_entity.type
_entity.pdbx_description
1 polymer ?
#
loop_
_entity_poly.entity_id
_entity_poly.type
_entity_poly.pdbx_seq_one_letter_code
_entity_poly.pdbx_strand_id
1 'polypeptide(L)'
;QEKCDQAIAENAEFAQWAAKERRDNDNHMIAAMFGGHATFTLSDETMDKMAEANNGLTGFHIHVCEGMNDVWDSRLNRGGISPVERLLQHNLLGPDTMLGHCIHVTPAEMDIVKESGTWLVNNPESNMGNAVGCAPVLEFFRRGIPVCMGTDAYTHDMLESLKVFLIIQRHNAAMPNVGWCEAMTMLFENNAKMASKYFDRKLGVLEAGAAADVIVMDYKPFTPLSEENIDGHMLFGMMGKNCRTTIINGRVLYKDREFVGIDEDKINAWTMAE
;
A
#
# COMPACT_ATOMS: atom_id res chain seq x y z
N GLN A 1 -25.01 7.45 -10.80
CA GLN A 1 -25.11 8.27 -9.57
C GLN A 1 -25.47 7.39 -8.36
N GLU A 2 -26.60 6.67 -8.36
CA GLU A 2 -27.09 5.85 -7.24
C GLU A 2 -26.04 4.85 -6.71
N LYS A 3 -25.35 4.09 -7.58
CA LYS A 3 -24.26 3.17 -7.19
C LYS A 3 -23.06 3.88 -6.57
N CYS A 4 -22.78 5.11 -7.02
CA CYS A 4 -21.70 5.92 -6.48
C CYS A 4 -22.04 6.40 -5.07
N ASP A 5 -23.26 6.92 -4.88
CA ASP A 5 -23.73 7.39 -3.58
C ASP A 5 -23.82 6.23 -2.57
N GLN A 6 -24.22 5.03 -3.02
CA GLN A 6 -24.18 3.80 -2.19
C GLN A 6 -22.75 3.44 -1.78
N ALA A 7 -21.80 3.43 -2.71
CA ALA A 7 -20.40 3.10 -2.41
C ALA A 7 -19.77 4.11 -1.43
N ILE A 8 -20.11 5.38 -1.52
CA ILE A 8 -19.69 6.42 -0.58
C ILE A 8 -20.26 6.14 0.82
N ALA A 9 -21.53 5.80 0.92
CA ALA A 9 -22.18 5.47 2.18
C ALA A 9 -21.55 4.23 2.83
N GLU A 10 -21.31 3.16 2.06
CA GLU A 10 -20.66 1.93 2.52
C GLU A 10 -19.24 2.19 3.06
N ASN A 11 -18.45 3.03 2.39
CA ASN A 11 -17.13 3.44 2.89
C ASN A 11 -17.23 4.15 4.25
N ALA A 12 -18.15 5.11 4.38
CA ALA A 12 -18.33 5.87 5.61
C ALA A 12 -18.83 4.96 6.76
N GLU A 13 -19.81 4.10 6.50
CA GLU A 13 -20.34 3.14 7.47
C GLU A 13 -19.26 2.17 7.95
N PHE A 14 -18.45 1.63 7.04
CA PHE A 14 -17.36 0.73 7.40
C PHE A 14 -16.28 1.44 8.23
N ALA A 15 -15.89 2.66 7.86
CA ALA A 15 -14.93 3.45 8.62
C ALA A 15 -15.42 3.75 10.05
N GLN A 16 -16.70 4.13 10.19
CA GLN A 16 -17.33 4.35 11.48
C GLN A 16 -17.39 3.08 12.32
N TRP A 17 -17.75 1.96 11.70
CA TRP A 17 -17.79 0.66 12.37
C TRP A 17 -16.40 0.23 12.85
N ALA A 18 -15.38 0.33 12.02
CA ALA A 18 -14.00 -0.02 12.39
C ALA A 18 -13.48 0.84 13.56
N ALA A 19 -13.76 2.15 13.52
CA ALA A 19 -13.42 3.06 14.60
C ALA A 19 -14.17 2.71 15.92
N LYS A 20 -15.44 2.30 15.82
CA LYS A 20 -16.24 1.85 16.95
C LYS A 20 -15.70 0.55 17.54
N GLU A 21 -15.40 -0.45 16.70
CA GLU A 21 -14.81 -1.72 17.15
C GLU A 21 -13.52 -1.51 17.95
N ARG A 22 -12.65 -0.62 17.50
CA ARG A 22 -11.42 -0.29 18.22
C ARG A 22 -11.70 0.38 19.57
N ARG A 23 -12.59 1.38 19.59
CA ARG A 23 -12.89 2.14 20.81
C ARG A 23 -13.65 1.31 21.86
N ASP A 24 -14.67 0.57 21.42
CA ASP A 24 -15.61 -0.09 22.34
C ASP A 24 -15.19 -1.52 22.70
N ASN A 25 -14.49 -2.21 21.79
CA ASN A 25 -14.11 -3.62 21.90
C ASN A 25 -12.59 -3.86 21.95
N ASP A 26 -11.76 -2.80 21.99
CA ASP A 26 -10.29 -2.88 21.91
C ASP A 26 -9.80 -3.74 20.72
N ASN A 27 -10.57 -3.70 19.62
CA ASN A 27 -10.28 -4.51 18.44
C ASN A 27 -9.31 -3.78 17.50
N HIS A 28 -8.03 -4.10 17.64
CA HIS A 28 -6.95 -3.57 16.78
C HIS A 28 -6.66 -4.44 15.54
N MET A 29 -7.54 -5.39 15.22
CA MET A 29 -7.40 -6.25 14.03
C MET A 29 -8.05 -5.67 12.78
N ILE A 30 -8.82 -4.59 12.93
CA ILE A 30 -9.60 -3.97 11.88
C ILE A 30 -9.32 -2.47 11.84
N ALA A 31 -9.04 -1.98 10.65
CA ALA A 31 -8.90 -0.56 10.36
C ALA A 31 -9.50 -0.27 8.98
N ALA A 32 -9.80 0.97 8.69
CA ALA A 32 -10.40 1.38 7.44
C ALA A 32 -9.67 2.57 6.82
N MET A 33 -9.63 2.59 5.50
CA MET A 33 -9.35 3.77 4.69
C MET A 33 -10.57 4.05 3.81
N PHE A 34 -10.78 5.31 3.44
CA PHE A 34 -11.85 5.67 2.52
C PHE A 34 -11.38 5.41 1.08
N GLY A 35 -11.96 4.41 0.41
CA GLY A 35 -11.55 3.97 -0.92
C GLY A 35 -12.11 4.87 -2.02
N GLY A 36 -11.24 5.35 -2.92
CA GLY A 36 -11.59 5.90 -4.21
C GLY A 36 -10.88 5.13 -5.30
N HIS A 37 -11.47 5.00 -6.51
CA HIS A 37 -10.82 4.25 -7.58
C HIS A 37 -9.62 5.03 -8.14
N ALA A 38 -9.83 5.93 -9.08
CA ALA A 38 -8.76 6.71 -9.71
C ALA A 38 -9.25 8.11 -10.08
N THR A 39 -8.35 9.08 -10.14
CA THR A 39 -8.72 10.47 -10.38
C THR A 39 -9.51 10.67 -11.67
N PHE A 40 -9.19 9.96 -12.75
CA PHE A 40 -9.92 10.07 -14.02
C PHE A 40 -11.31 9.41 -14.02
N THR A 41 -11.59 8.52 -13.07
CA THR A 41 -12.91 7.86 -12.96
C THR A 41 -13.84 8.54 -11.97
N LEU A 42 -13.33 9.47 -11.17
CA LEU A 42 -14.09 10.21 -10.18
C LEU A 42 -14.45 11.60 -10.72
N SER A 43 -15.74 11.97 -10.65
CA SER A 43 -16.16 13.34 -10.93
C SER A 43 -15.84 14.26 -9.75
N ASP A 44 -15.78 15.57 -9.97
CA ASP A 44 -15.56 16.55 -8.91
C ASP A 44 -16.66 16.46 -7.85
N GLU A 45 -17.93 16.33 -8.27
CA GLU A 45 -19.05 16.07 -7.36
C GLU A 45 -18.87 14.80 -6.51
N THR A 46 -18.29 13.73 -7.09
CA THR A 46 -18.00 12.50 -6.35
C THR A 46 -16.92 12.73 -5.31
N MET A 47 -15.85 13.44 -5.67
CA MET A 47 -14.75 13.78 -4.75
C MET A 47 -15.25 14.64 -3.58
N ASP A 48 -16.08 15.63 -3.83
CA ASP A 48 -16.69 16.47 -2.79
C ASP A 48 -17.55 15.64 -1.84
N LYS A 49 -18.39 14.74 -2.37
CA LYS A 49 -19.21 13.82 -1.57
C LYS A 49 -18.36 12.86 -0.74
N MET A 50 -17.24 12.36 -1.29
CA MET A 50 -16.31 11.52 -0.55
C MET A 50 -15.68 12.28 0.63
N ALA A 51 -15.23 13.52 0.40
CA ALA A 51 -14.66 14.36 1.45
C ALA A 51 -15.70 14.67 2.55
N GLU A 52 -16.93 15.03 2.15
CA GLU A 52 -18.04 15.31 3.08
C GLU A 52 -18.41 14.06 3.91
N ALA A 53 -18.59 12.90 3.26
CA ALA A 53 -18.95 11.66 3.93
C ALA A 53 -17.84 11.13 4.86
N ASN A 54 -16.59 11.28 4.46
CA ASN A 54 -15.44 10.93 5.30
C ASN A 54 -15.32 11.84 6.52
N ASN A 55 -15.58 13.12 6.39
CA ASN A 55 -15.59 14.10 7.48
C ASN A 55 -14.43 13.92 8.51
N GLY A 56 -13.24 13.57 8.02
CA GLY A 56 -12.06 13.34 8.86
C GLY A 56 -12.03 12.03 9.64
N LEU A 57 -12.87 11.05 9.29
CA LEU A 57 -12.90 9.73 9.93
C LEU A 57 -11.59 8.96 9.71
N THR A 58 -11.03 9.03 8.49
CA THR A 58 -9.84 8.28 8.10
C THR A 58 -9.16 8.94 6.88
N GLY A 59 -8.00 8.42 6.46
CA GLY A 59 -7.36 8.83 5.22
C GLY A 59 -8.01 8.18 4.00
N PHE A 60 -7.65 8.67 2.82
CA PHE A 60 -8.10 8.13 1.54
C PHE A 60 -7.08 7.16 0.94
N HIS A 61 -7.57 6.22 0.13
CA HIS A 61 -6.75 5.37 -0.71
C HIS A 61 -7.24 5.48 -2.16
N ILE A 62 -6.42 6.09 -3.03
CA ILE A 62 -6.80 6.45 -4.40
C ILE A 62 -5.63 6.17 -5.35
N HIS A 63 -5.91 5.63 -6.56
CA HIS A 63 -4.92 5.50 -7.63
C HIS A 63 -4.73 6.84 -8.33
N VAL A 64 -3.49 7.23 -8.57
CA VAL A 64 -3.14 8.54 -9.15
C VAL A 64 -2.00 8.43 -10.12
N CYS A 65 -2.14 9.01 -11.29
CA CYS A 65 -1.09 9.09 -12.31
C CYS A 65 -0.44 7.72 -12.60
N GLU A 66 -1.23 6.64 -12.59
CA GLU A 66 -0.77 5.31 -12.97
C GLU A 66 -0.43 5.28 -14.46
N GLY A 67 -1.38 5.68 -15.31
CA GLY A 67 -1.20 5.79 -16.74
C GLY A 67 -1.35 7.22 -17.23
N MET A 68 -0.86 7.49 -18.44
CA MET A 68 -0.97 8.82 -19.06
C MET A 68 -2.40 9.26 -19.34
N ASN A 69 -3.35 8.33 -19.40
CA ASN A 69 -4.77 8.62 -19.52
C ASN A 69 -5.32 9.45 -18.35
N ASP A 70 -4.84 9.22 -17.14
CA ASP A 70 -5.21 10.03 -15.95
C ASP A 70 -4.71 11.48 -16.09
N VAL A 71 -3.47 11.65 -16.52
CA VAL A 71 -2.88 12.97 -16.78
C VAL A 71 -3.60 13.69 -17.92
N TRP A 72 -3.95 12.98 -18.99
CA TRP A 72 -4.66 13.56 -20.13
C TRP A 72 -6.11 13.93 -19.78
N ASP A 73 -6.82 13.09 -19.02
CA ASP A 73 -8.18 13.43 -18.57
C ASP A 73 -8.18 14.73 -17.78
N SER A 74 -7.28 14.85 -16.81
CA SER A 74 -7.17 16.05 -15.98
C SER A 74 -6.86 17.30 -16.82
N ARG A 75 -5.97 17.20 -17.79
CA ARG A 75 -5.60 18.32 -18.65
C ARG A 75 -6.68 18.71 -19.65
N LEU A 76 -7.38 17.74 -20.23
CA LEU A 76 -8.33 17.98 -21.33
C LEU A 76 -9.76 18.22 -20.82
N ASN A 77 -10.14 17.53 -19.75
CA ASN A 77 -11.54 17.48 -19.31
C ASN A 77 -11.77 18.14 -17.94
N ARG A 78 -10.70 18.49 -17.19
CA ARG A 78 -10.79 19.04 -15.82
C ARG A 78 -10.15 20.43 -15.68
N GLY A 79 -10.24 21.25 -16.71
CA GLY A 79 -9.75 22.63 -16.66
C GLY A 79 -8.24 22.79 -16.71
N GLY A 80 -7.48 21.71 -17.02
CA GLY A 80 -6.03 21.76 -17.16
C GLY A 80 -5.26 21.58 -15.83
N ILE A 81 -5.93 21.36 -14.71
CA ILE A 81 -5.30 21.05 -13.42
C ILE A 81 -4.72 19.64 -13.44
N SER A 82 -3.67 19.41 -12.65
CA SER A 82 -3.05 18.09 -12.55
C SER A 82 -3.86 17.14 -11.64
N PRO A 83 -3.71 15.79 -11.78
CA PRO A 83 -4.42 14.84 -10.94
C PRO A 83 -4.22 15.07 -9.43
N VAL A 84 -2.99 15.32 -8.98
CA VAL A 84 -2.69 15.55 -7.57
C VAL A 84 -3.23 16.89 -7.08
N GLU A 85 -3.11 17.95 -7.91
CA GLU A 85 -3.70 19.25 -7.60
C GLU A 85 -5.22 19.18 -7.47
N ARG A 86 -5.88 18.37 -8.30
CA ARG A 86 -7.31 18.13 -8.22
C ARG A 86 -7.69 17.45 -6.89
N LEU A 87 -6.93 16.44 -6.44
CA LEU A 87 -7.15 15.83 -5.12
C LEU A 87 -6.99 16.84 -3.98
N LEU A 88 -6.00 17.75 -4.08
CA LEU A 88 -5.81 18.82 -3.10
C LEU A 88 -7.02 19.75 -3.04
N GLN A 89 -7.55 20.18 -4.19
CA GLN A 89 -8.73 21.07 -4.26
C GLN A 89 -9.98 20.45 -3.63
N HIS A 90 -10.14 19.12 -3.69
CA HIS A 90 -11.25 18.39 -3.09
C HIS A 90 -10.96 17.87 -1.67
N ASN A 91 -9.87 18.30 -1.01
CA ASN A 91 -9.51 17.91 0.36
C ASN A 91 -9.31 16.38 0.54
N LEU A 92 -8.78 15.69 -0.47
CA LEU A 92 -8.53 14.26 -0.44
C LEU A 92 -7.07 13.89 -0.10
N LEU A 93 -6.22 14.88 0.18
CA LEU A 93 -4.83 14.68 0.59
C LEU A 93 -4.66 14.87 2.10
N GLY A 94 -3.62 14.27 2.66
CA GLY A 94 -3.28 14.43 4.08
C GLY A 94 -2.38 13.31 4.60
N PRO A 95 -1.92 13.43 5.86
CA PRO A 95 -0.92 12.54 6.44
C PRO A 95 -1.40 11.10 6.67
N ASP A 96 -2.70 10.84 6.53
CA ASP A 96 -3.30 9.51 6.63
C ASP A 96 -3.74 8.95 5.27
N THR A 97 -3.57 9.73 4.19
CA THR A 97 -3.92 9.32 2.82
C THR A 97 -2.78 8.58 2.14
N MET A 98 -3.12 7.57 1.34
CA MET A 98 -2.21 6.85 0.45
C MET A 98 -2.62 7.03 -1.01
N LEU A 99 -1.65 7.36 -1.86
CA LEU A 99 -1.82 7.44 -3.31
C LEU A 99 -1.08 6.28 -3.99
N GLY A 100 -1.82 5.46 -4.71
CA GLY A 100 -1.26 4.34 -5.47
C GLY A 100 -0.53 4.80 -6.74
N HIS A 101 0.54 4.11 -7.10
CA HIS A 101 1.36 4.22 -8.32
C HIS A 101 2.17 5.51 -8.45
N CYS A 102 1.56 6.66 -8.68
CA CYS A 102 2.20 7.96 -8.87
C CYS A 102 3.37 7.94 -9.88
N ILE A 103 3.17 7.24 -11.02
CA ILE A 103 4.22 7.04 -12.04
C ILE A 103 4.48 8.31 -12.83
N HIS A 104 3.41 8.98 -13.25
CA HIS A 104 3.47 10.12 -14.15
C HIS A 104 3.26 11.47 -13.44
N VAL A 105 3.62 11.55 -12.15
CA VAL A 105 3.56 12.80 -11.39
C VAL A 105 4.68 13.75 -11.79
N THR A 106 4.37 15.03 -11.85
CA THR A 106 5.32 16.11 -12.10
C THR A 106 6.06 16.54 -10.85
N PRO A 107 7.20 17.25 -10.94
CA PRO A 107 7.86 17.83 -9.78
C PRO A 107 6.98 18.72 -8.91
N ALA A 108 6.07 19.49 -9.51
CA ALA A 108 5.12 20.33 -8.77
C ALA A 108 4.10 19.49 -7.98
N GLU A 109 3.61 18.40 -8.56
CA GLU A 109 2.74 17.45 -7.84
C GLU A 109 3.47 16.74 -6.70
N MET A 110 4.75 16.41 -6.87
CA MET A 110 5.57 15.87 -5.79
C MET A 110 5.70 16.85 -4.61
N ASP A 111 5.80 18.14 -4.89
CA ASP A 111 5.84 19.16 -3.85
C ASP A 111 4.50 19.24 -3.09
N ILE A 112 3.36 19.15 -3.79
CA ILE A 112 2.03 19.07 -3.17
C ILE A 112 1.91 17.82 -2.27
N VAL A 113 2.33 16.65 -2.76
CA VAL A 113 2.33 15.40 -1.97
C VAL A 113 3.16 15.55 -0.71
N LYS A 114 4.36 16.12 -0.83
CA LYS A 114 5.26 16.36 0.31
C LYS A 114 4.64 17.31 1.33
N GLU A 115 4.11 18.44 0.88
CA GLU A 115 3.54 19.48 1.75
C GLU A 115 2.28 19.01 2.48
N SER A 116 1.46 18.18 1.82
CA SER A 116 0.28 17.57 2.43
C SER A 116 0.60 16.43 3.41
N GLY A 117 1.82 15.90 3.40
CA GLY A 117 2.22 14.75 4.18
C GLY A 117 1.63 13.42 3.70
N THR A 118 1.09 13.40 2.50
CA THR A 118 0.47 12.21 1.87
C THR A 118 1.51 11.14 1.57
N TRP A 119 1.15 9.89 1.76
CA TRP A 119 1.98 8.72 1.49
C TRP A 119 1.76 8.21 0.07
N LEU A 120 2.82 7.67 -0.52
CA LEU A 120 2.75 6.98 -1.82
C LEU A 120 2.86 5.48 -1.64
N VAL A 121 2.29 4.72 -2.58
CA VAL A 121 2.42 3.25 -2.64
C VAL A 121 2.93 2.87 -4.01
N ASN A 122 4.11 2.26 -4.05
CA ASN A 122 4.68 1.74 -5.30
C ASN A 122 4.35 0.26 -5.46
N ASN A 123 3.77 -0.09 -6.61
CA ASN A 123 3.32 -1.45 -6.97
C ASN A 123 4.12 -1.95 -8.19
N PRO A 124 5.36 -2.43 -8.00
CA PRO A 124 6.29 -2.63 -9.12
C PRO A 124 5.80 -3.65 -10.16
N GLU A 125 5.25 -4.79 -9.75
CA GLU A 125 4.75 -5.81 -10.68
C GLU A 125 3.54 -5.32 -11.46
N SER A 126 2.59 -4.66 -10.78
CA SER A 126 1.41 -4.10 -11.44
C SER A 126 1.82 -3.06 -12.48
N ASN A 127 2.70 -2.14 -12.11
CA ASN A 127 3.20 -1.10 -13.02
C ASN A 127 3.85 -1.70 -14.28
N MET A 128 4.62 -2.76 -14.12
CA MET A 128 5.27 -3.48 -15.23
C MET A 128 4.25 -4.28 -16.06
N GLY A 129 3.37 -5.00 -15.41
CA GLY A 129 2.37 -5.84 -16.06
C GLY A 129 1.35 -5.04 -16.86
N ASN A 130 0.97 -3.87 -16.36
CA ASN A 130 0.09 -2.93 -17.06
C ASN A 130 0.86 -2.07 -18.11
N ALA A 131 2.19 -2.23 -18.20
CA ALA A 131 3.05 -1.49 -19.10
C ALA A 131 2.91 0.06 -18.97
N VAL A 132 2.64 0.54 -17.75
CA VAL A 132 2.42 1.97 -17.49
C VAL A 132 3.69 2.75 -17.17
N GLY A 133 4.80 2.07 -16.91
CA GLY A 133 6.10 2.67 -16.66
C GLY A 133 6.69 2.34 -15.29
N CYS A 134 7.73 3.09 -14.91
CA CYS A 134 8.43 2.95 -13.65
C CYS A 134 8.25 4.21 -12.80
N ALA A 135 7.69 4.07 -11.61
CA ALA A 135 7.51 5.20 -10.70
C ALA A 135 8.87 5.79 -10.29
N PRO A 136 9.01 7.12 -10.21
CA PRO A 136 10.27 7.81 -9.89
C PRO A 136 10.59 7.76 -8.39
N VAL A 137 10.62 6.54 -7.81
CA VAL A 137 10.74 6.31 -6.36
C VAL A 137 12.03 6.91 -5.80
N LEU A 138 13.13 6.83 -6.54
CA LEU A 138 14.41 7.43 -6.12
C LEU A 138 14.29 8.95 -5.95
N GLU A 139 13.48 9.61 -6.78
CA GLU A 139 13.19 11.03 -6.65
C GLU A 139 12.29 11.32 -5.44
N PHE A 140 11.28 10.48 -5.19
CA PHE A 140 10.45 10.61 -4.00
C PHE A 140 11.28 10.56 -2.72
N PHE A 141 12.17 9.57 -2.60
CA PHE A 141 13.08 9.47 -1.46
C PHE A 141 14.00 10.68 -1.32
N ARG A 142 14.56 11.16 -2.43
CA ARG A 142 15.43 12.36 -2.41
C ARG A 142 14.70 13.62 -1.94
N ARG A 143 13.40 13.72 -2.22
CA ARG A 143 12.53 14.80 -1.72
C ARG A 143 12.03 14.58 -0.31
N GLY A 144 12.23 13.41 0.29
CA GLY A 144 11.71 13.04 1.61
C GLY A 144 10.20 12.76 1.62
N ILE A 145 9.65 12.32 0.49
CA ILE A 145 8.27 11.86 0.38
C ILE A 145 8.22 10.40 0.85
N PRO A 146 7.34 10.04 1.80
CA PRO A 146 7.25 8.67 2.28
C PRO A 146 6.60 7.76 1.23
N VAL A 147 7.25 6.62 0.94
CA VAL A 147 6.76 5.64 -0.03
C VAL A 147 6.66 4.27 0.64
N CYS A 148 5.50 3.64 0.50
CA CYS A 148 5.24 2.25 0.88
C CYS A 148 5.45 1.30 -0.29
N MET A 149 5.66 0.02 -0.01
CA MET A 149 5.64 -1.08 -0.97
C MET A 149 4.25 -1.70 -1.00
N GLY A 150 3.69 -1.86 -2.19
CA GLY A 150 2.44 -2.57 -2.42
C GLY A 150 2.58 -3.61 -3.52
N THR A 151 1.57 -4.45 -3.68
CA THR A 151 1.52 -5.54 -4.66
C THR A 151 0.44 -5.35 -5.72
N ASP A 152 -0.57 -4.51 -5.41
CA ASP A 152 -1.79 -4.44 -6.22
C ASP A 152 -2.40 -5.86 -6.39
N ALA A 153 -3.04 -6.15 -7.53
CA ALA A 153 -3.63 -7.45 -7.81
C ALA A 153 -2.68 -8.47 -8.48
N TYR A 154 -1.36 -8.18 -8.54
CA TYR A 154 -0.41 -9.00 -9.29
C TYR A 154 0.21 -10.13 -8.49
N THR A 155 0.51 -9.92 -7.23
CA THR A 155 1.10 -10.94 -6.36
C THR A 155 0.64 -10.75 -4.91
N HIS A 156 0.78 -11.79 -4.10
CA HIS A 156 0.65 -11.71 -2.65
C HIS A 156 2.02 -11.84 -1.95
N ASP A 157 3.11 -11.93 -2.73
CA ASP A 157 4.47 -12.11 -2.23
C ASP A 157 5.23 -10.77 -2.17
N MET A 158 5.21 -10.15 -1.00
CA MET A 158 5.91 -8.88 -0.76
C MET A 158 7.43 -8.98 -0.96
N LEU A 159 8.04 -10.16 -0.80
CA LEU A 159 9.47 -10.36 -1.07
C LEU A 159 9.75 -10.42 -2.57
N GLU A 160 8.79 -10.89 -3.37
CA GLU A 160 8.85 -10.79 -4.83
C GLU A 160 8.81 -9.32 -5.25
N SER A 161 7.86 -8.53 -4.75
CA SER A 161 7.76 -7.10 -5.02
C SER A 161 9.04 -6.34 -4.63
N LEU A 162 9.65 -6.70 -3.50
CA LEU A 162 10.92 -6.13 -3.05
C LEU A 162 12.04 -6.33 -4.09
N LYS A 163 12.17 -7.54 -4.61
CA LYS A 163 13.15 -7.89 -5.63
C LYS A 163 12.87 -7.22 -6.97
N VAL A 164 11.62 -7.25 -7.41
CA VAL A 164 11.20 -6.64 -8.68
C VAL A 164 11.44 -5.13 -8.65
N PHE A 165 11.08 -4.47 -7.55
CA PHE A 165 11.39 -3.05 -7.35
C PHE A 165 12.86 -2.75 -7.55
N LEU A 166 13.74 -3.48 -6.87
CA LEU A 166 15.19 -3.25 -6.98
C LEU A 166 15.69 -3.37 -8.42
N ILE A 167 15.23 -4.42 -9.11
CA ILE A 167 15.66 -4.70 -10.49
C ILE A 167 15.18 -3.62 -11.44
N ILE A 168 13.90 -3.24 -11.37
CA ILE A 168 13.34 -2.25 -12.31
C ILE A 168 13.87 -0.84 -12.08
N GLN A 169 14.11 -0.44 -10.81
CA GLN A 169 14.72 0.87 -10.54
C GLN A 169 16.15 0.96 -11.09
N ARG A 170 16.95 -0.09 -10.91
CA ARG A 170 18.31 -0.17 -11.48
C ARG A 170 18.30 -0.16 -12.99
N HIS A 171 17.40 -0.92 -13.61
CA HIS A 171 17.24 -0.97 -15.04
C HIS A 171 16.83 0.39 -15.60
N ASN A 172 15.84 1.03 -15.01
CA ASN A 172 15.32 2.33 -15.44
C ASN A 172 16.34 3.47 -15.24
N ALA A 173 17.06 3.47 -14.13
CA ALA A 173 18.09 4.46 -13.84
C ALA A 173 19.42 4.22 -14.58
N ALA A 174 19.62 3.03 -15.17
CA ALA A 174 20.91 2.56 -15.71
C ALA A 174 22.07 2.66 -14.68
N MET A 175 21.77 2.43 -13.39
CA MET A 175 22.70 2.54 -12.27
C MET A 175 22.62 1.31 -11.36
N PRO A 176 23.74 0.60 -11.10
CA PRO A 176 23.71 -0.64 -10.32
C PRO A 176 23.66 -0.44 -8.80
N ASN A 177 23.88 0.76 -8.32
CA ASN A 177 24.04 1.10 -6.90
C ASN A 177 22.85 1.88 -6.29
N VAL A 178 21.66 1.82 -6.92
CA VAL A 178 20.44 2.48 -6.44
C VAL A 178 19.38 1.45 -6.02
N GLY A 179 18.39 1.89 -5.28
CA GLY A 179 17.17 1.13 -4.98
C GLY A 179 17.29 0.17 -3.79
N TRP A 180 18.48 -0.09 -3.25
CA TRP A 180 18.65 -1.06 -2.16
C TRP A 180 18.07 -0.55 -0.84
N CYS A 181 18.51 0.61 -0.38
CA CYS A 181 18.02 1.20 0.86
C CYS A 181 16.54 1.56 0.76
N GLU A 182 16.12 2.09 -0.40
CA GLU A 182 14.73 2.44 -0.67
C GLU A 182 13.81 1.21 -0.59
N ALA A 183 14.23 0.07 -1.15
CA ALA A 183 13.49 -1.19 -1.08
C ALA A 183 13.24 -1.61 0.37
N MET A 184 14.31 -1.68 1.17
CA MET A 184 14.23 -2.09 2.58
C MET A 184 13.40 -1.11 3.40
N THR A 185 13.61 0.20 3.21
CA THR A 185 12.85 1.24 3.91
C THR A 185 11.35 1.19 3.57
N MET A 186 10.97 1.00 2.31
CA MET A 186 9.55 0.90 1.93
C MET A 186 8.87 -0.27 2.63
N LEU A 187 9.43 -1.46 2.55
CA LEU A 187 8.78 -2.66 3.05
C LEU A 187 8.86 -2.78 4.58
N PHE A 188 10.03 -2.61 5.16
CA PHE A 188 10.25 -2.93 6.58
C PHE A 188 10.06 -1.75 7.53
N GLU A 189 10.14 -0.49 7.03
CA GLU A 189 9.94 0.68 7.87
C GLU A 189 8.64 1.42 7.54
N ASN A 190 8.45 1.85 6.28
CA ASN A 190 7.34 2.72 5.91
C ASN A 190 6.00 2.00 5.98
N ASN A 191 5.92 0.74 5.49
CA ASN A 191 4.71 -0.06 5.63
C ASN A 191 4.34 -0.25 7.11
N ALA A 192 5.32 -0.54 7.96
CA ALA A 192 5.10 -0.68 9.39
C ALA A 192 4.66 0.63 10.06
N LYS A 193 5.28 1.77 9.69
CA LYS A 193 4.89 3.11 10.20
C LYS A 193 3.45 3.44 9.84
N MET A 194 3.06 3.23 8.58
CA MET A 194 1.70 3.50 8.11
C MET A 194 0.68 2.57 8.77
N ALA A 195 0.95 1.27 8.79
CA ALA A 195 0.09 0.30 9.46
C ALA A 195 -0.06 0.61 10.95
N SER A 196 1.02 0.99 11.65
CA SER A 196 0.98 1.36 13.07
C SER A 196 0.02 2.51 13.36
N LYS A 197 -0.08 3.51 12.45
CA LYS A 197 -1.06 4.60 12.58
C LYS A 197 -2.51 4.08 12.51
N TYR A 198 -2.78 3.21 11.53
CA TYR A 198 -4.13 2.69 11.31
C TYR A 198 -4.59 1.71 12.36
N PHE A 199 -3.72 0.83 12.80
CA PHE A 199 -4.05 -0.19 13.80
C PHE A 199 -3.82 0.28 15.25
N ASP A 200 -3.31 1.50 15.45
CA ASP A 200 -3.00 2.09 16.76
C ASP A 200 -2.17 1.13 17.64
N ARG A 201 -1.19 0.49 17.02
CA ARG A 201 -0.24 -0.44 17.64
C ARG A 201 1.11 -0.32 16.98
N LYS A 202 2.17 -0.54 17.73
CA LYS A 202 3.52 -0.63 17.16
C LYS A 202 3.67 -1.94 16.41
N LEU A 203 3.88 -1.84 15.09
CA LEU A 203 4.04 -2.96 14.17
C LEU A 203 5.45 -3.01 13.56
N GLY A 204 5.82 -4.16 12.98
CA GLY A 204 7.07 -4.33 12.24
C GLY A 204 8.33 -4.44 13.07
N VAL A 205 8.24 -4.62 14.38
CA VAL A 205 9.38 -4.76 15.29
C VAL A 205 9.17 -5.90 16.30
N LEU A 206 10.25 -6.56 16.69
CA LEU A 206 10.27 -7.59 17.73
C LEU A 206 10.73 -6.97 19.04
N GLU A 207 9.81 -6.33 19.75
CA GLU A 207 10.10 -5.73 21.06
C GLU A 207 8.91 -5.85 22.02
N ALA A 208 9.17 -5.71 23.32
CA ALA A 208 8.12 -5.75 24.33
C ALA A 208 7.16 -4.55 24.14
N GLY A 209 5.84 -4.84 24.10
CA GLY A 209 4.78 -3.84 23.89
C GLY A 209 4.36 -3.64 22.42
N ALA A 210 5.10 -4.19 21.45
CA ALA A 210 4.66 -4.23 20.05
C ALA A 210 3.60 -5.33 19.85
N ALA A 211 2.82 -5.22 18.75
CA ALA A 211 1.96 -6.30 18.32
C ALA A 211 2.81 -7.54 17.98
N ALA A 212 2.35 -8.71 18.41
CA ALA A 212 3.05 -9.97 18.13
C ALA A 212 2.67 -10.49 16.73
N ASP A 213 3.08 -9.73 15.69
CA ASP A 213 2.95 -10.07 14.28
C ASP A 213 4.29 -10.62 13.80
N VAL A 214 4.34 -11.92 13.60
CA VAL A 214 5.60 -12.64 13.32
C VAL A 214 5.39 -13.66 12.21
N ILE A 215 6.33 -13.73 11.28
CA ILE A 215 6.44 -14.83 10.33
C ILE A 215 7.67 -15.68 10.61
N VAL A 216 7.56 -16.98 10.39
CA VAL A 216 8.70 -17.91 10.45
C VAL A 216 8.95 -18.42 9.05
N MET A 217 10.15 -18.14 8.56
CA MET A 217 10.58 -18.52 7.20
C MET A 217 11.39 -19.83 7.24
N ASP A 218 11.00 -20.80 6.43
CA ASP A 218 11.77 -22.03 6.18
C ASP A 218 12.80 -21.74 5.09
N TYR A 219 13.94 -21.22 5.50
CA TYR A 219 14.99 -20.77 4.61
C TYR A 219 16.36 -21.30 5.06
N LYS A 220 17.07 -21.92 4.12
CA LYS A 220 18.44 -22.38 4.31
C LYS A 220 19.41 -21.46 3.58
N PRO A 221 20.15 -20.60 4.30
CA PRO A 221 21.04 -19.63 3.67
C PRO A 221 22.25 -20.33 3.03
N PHE A 222 22.72 -19.80 1.90
CA PHE A 222 23.92 -20.28 1.20
C PHE A 222 25.22 -19.86 1.91
N THR A 223 25.14 -18.78 2.69
CA THR A 223 26.23 -18.28 3.54
C THR A 223 25.72 -18.07 4.95
N PRO A 224 26.57 -18.04 5.99
CA PRO A 224 26.13 -17.68 7.32
C PRO A 224 25.39 -16.34 7.32
N LEU A 225 24.24 -16.27 7.99
CA LEU A 225 23.48 -15.02 8.13
C LEU A 225 24.21 -14.08 9.10
N SER A 226 24.26 -12.80 8.72
CA SER A 226 24.75 -11.70 9.56
C SER A 226 23.91 -10.43 9.31
N GLU A 227 24.06 -9.42 10.15
CA GLU A 227 23.45 -8.10 9.97
C GLU A 227 23.87 -7.45 8.64
N GLU A 228 25.06 -7.75 8.13
CA GLU A 228 25.61 -7.16 6.91
C GLU A 228 25.06 -7.78 5.63
N ASN A 229 24.49 -9.00 5.69
CA ASN A 229 24.04 -9.73 4.50
C ASN A 229 22.58 -10.17 4.51
N ILE A 230 21.85 -9.96 5.60
CA ILE A 230 20.45 -10.39 5.73
C ILE A 230 19.55 -9.78 4.65
N ASP A 231 19.75 -8.51 4.32
CA ASP A 231 19.00 -7.83 3.25
C ASP A 231 19.17 -8.53 1.90
N GLY A 232 20.41 -8.96 1.60
CA GLY A 232 20.70 -9.72 0.38
C GLY A 232 20.00 -11.07 0.35
N HIS A 233 19.90 -11.75 1.48
CA HIS A 233 19.15 -13.00 1.59
C HIS A 233 17.63 -12.76 1.44
N MET A 234 17.10 -11.67 1.97
CA MET A 234 15.70 -11.28 1.75
C MET A 234 15.42 -10.95 0.29
N LEU A 235 16.27 -10.14 -0.35
CA LEU A 235 16.10 -9.71 -1.74
C LEU A 235 16.25 -10.83 -2.77
N PHE A 236 17.18 -11.76 -2.55
CA PHE A 236 17.55 -12.73 -3.59
C PHE A 236 17.34 -14.20 -3.22
N GLY A 237 17.16 -14.50 -1.95
CA GLY A 237 17.09 -15.88 -1.45
C GLY A 237 15.72 -16.28 -0.91
N MET A 238 15.05 -15.37 -0.20
CA MET A 238 13.76 -15.66 0.41
C MET A 238 12.62 -15.33 -0.56
N MET A 239 11.52 -16.06 -0.43
CA MET A 239 10.26 -15.85 -1.16
C MET A 239 9.10 -16.10 -0.19
N GLY A 240 7.92 -15.56 -0.47
CA GLY A 240 6.72 -15.79 0.35
C GLY A 240 6.40 -17.26 0.56
N LYS A 241 6.65 -18.12 -0.44
CA LYS A 241 6.49 -19.58 -0.33
C LYS A 241 7.37 -20.24 0.75
N ASN A 242 8.39 -19.56 1.24
CA ASN A 242 9.19 -20.01 2.38
C ASN A 242 8.52 -19.73 3.73
N CYS A 243 7.42 -18.97 3.76
CA CYS A 243 6.68 -18.75 4.99
C CYS A 243 6.07 -20.08 5.48
N ARG A 244 6.48 -20.48 6.67
CA ARG A 244 6.03 -21.71 7.32
C ARG A 244 4.96 -21.45 8.37
N THR A 245 5.07 -20.31 9.05
CA THR A 245 4.15 -19.95 10.13
C THR A 245 3.88 -18.44 10.09
N THR A 246 2.61 -18.07 10.25
CA THR A 246 2.18 -16.68 10.40
C THR A 246 1.43 -16.52 11.73
N ILE A 247 1.89 -15.57 12.51
CA ILE A 247 1.30 -15.20 13.80
C ILE A 247 0.87 -13.73 13.68
N ILE A 248 -0.38 -13.44 14.03
CA ILE A 248 -0.92 -12.07 14.02
C ILE A 248 -1.55 -11.78 15.39
N ASN A 249 -1.11 -10.70 16.01
CA ASN A 249 -1.52 -10.30 17.35
C ASN A 249 -1.42 -11.47 18.37
N GLY A 250 -0.34 -12.26 18.28
CA GLY A 250 -0.08 -13.42 19.13
C GLY A 250 -0.88 -14.68 18.80
N ARG A 251 -1.76 -14.64 17.80
CA ARG A 251 -2.54 -15.81 17.33
C ARG A 251 -1.88 -16.47 16.14
N VAL A 252 -1.66 -17.76 16.20
CA VAL A 252 -1.18 -18.56 15.08
C VAL A 252 -2.33 -18.75 14.09
N LEU A 253 -2.22 -18.16 12.90
CA LEU A 253 -3.23 -18.26 11.84
C LEU A 253 -2.84 -19.24 10.74
N TYR A 254 -1.54 -19.45 10.55
CA TYR A 254 -0.99 -20.37 9.56
C TYR A 254 0.20 -21.08 10.18
N LYS A 255 0.26 -22.39 10.13
CA LYS A 255 1.32 -23.19 10.74
C LYS A 255 1.63 -24.42 9.87
N ASP A 256 2.91 -24.65 9.67
CA ASP A 256 3.38 -25.80 8.87
C ASP A 256 2.75 -25.87 7.47
N ARG A 257 2.41 -24.71 6.89
CA ARG A 257 1.76 -24.51 5.60
C ARG A 257 0.27 -24.91 5.55
N GLU A 258 -0.41 -24.87 6.70
CA GLU A 258 -1.84 -25.09 6.82
C GLU A 258 -2.49 -23.96 7.61
N PHE A 259 -3.69 -23.55 7.23
CA PHE A 259 -4.46 -22.57 7.99
C PHE A 259 -5.00 -23.18 9.29
N VAL A 260 -4.90 -22.42 10.36
CA VAL A 260 -5.41 -22.80 11.67
C VAL A 260 -6.86 -22.34 11.80
N GLY A 261 -7.78 -23.29 11.87
CA GLY A 261 -9.22 -23.00 12.10
C GLY A 261 -9.96 -22.56 10.83
N ILE A 262 -9.36 -22.70 9.66
CA ILE A 262 -10.00 -22.46 8.36
C ILE A 262 -9.99 -23.77 7.57
N ASP A 263 -11.13 -24.15 7.05
CA ASP A 263 -11.32 -25.29 6.15
C ASP A 263 -11.23 -24.78 4.70
N GLU A 264 -10.04 -24.87 4.11
CA GLU A 264 -9.79 -24.39 2.73
C GLU A 264 -10.60 -25.17 1.70
N ASP A 265 -10.78 -26.47 1.89
CA ASP A 265 -11.54 -27.31 0.96
C ASP A 265 -13.01 -26.89 0.91
N LYS A 266 -13.58 -26.56 2.07
CA LYS A 266 -14.95 -26.04 2.17
C LYS A 266 -15.10 -24.68 1.50
N ILE A 267 -14.14 -23.76 1.70
CA ILE A 267 -14.15 -22.45 1.05
C ILE A 267 -14.01 -22.58 -0.45
N ASN A 268 -13.08 -23.40 -0.92
CA ASN A 268 -12.87 -23.67 -2.34
C ASN A 268 -14.11 -24.29 -2.98
N ALA A 269 -14.74 -25.27 -2.32
CA ALA A 269 -15.98 -25.87 -2.80
C ALA A 269 -17.12 -24.85 -2.89
N TRP A 270 -17.20 -23.91 -1.96
CA TRP A 270 -18.21 -22.85 -1.98
C TRP A 270 -17.98 -21.86 -3.12
N THR A 271 -16.75 -21.38 -3.31
CA THR A 271 -16.43 -20.44 -4.41
C THR A 271 -16.56 -21.05 -5.80
N MET A 272 -16.42 -22.37 -5.93
CA MET A 272 -16.60 -23.07 -7.22
C MET A 272 -18.07 -23.43 -7.52
N ALA A 273 -18.97 -23.25 -6.56
CA ALA A 273 -20.40 -23.53 -6.70
C ALA A 273 -21.23 -22.29 -7.13
N GLU A 274 -20.66 -21.08 -7.10
CA GLU A 274 -21.21 -19.82 -7.62
C GLU A 274 -20.73 -19.57 -9.06
#